data_704d8bfd330d98e3e1d0b8f3a48cfe3c
#
_entry.id   704d8bfd330d98e3e1d0b8f3a48cfe3c
#
_cell.length_a   1.000
_cell.length_b   1.000
_cell.length_c   1.000
_cell.angle_alpha   90.00
_cell.angle_beta   90.00
_cell.angle_gamma   90.00
#
_symmetry.space_group_name_H-M   'P 1'
#
loop_
_entity.id
_entity.type
_entity.pdbx_description
1 polymer ?
#
loop_
_entity_poly.entity_id
_entity_poly.type
_entity_poly.pdbx_seq_one_letter_code
_entity_poly.pdbx_strand_id
1 'polypeptide(L)'
;MNGPFSASQKERSYQFLEIGQIGYISVFANRLWNDSGIDVICGQSYNFTVPASETWIDSGKICGANGHGSNRPMRPWEAFRRVPEAKWFQLIATIGRSAKARIVVGSSLTDFLPPFPGRLYFFANDLPWMYWKNKGMLAVRVTRIQ
;
A
#
# COMPACT_ATOMS: atom_id res chain seq x y z
N MET A 1 -18.08 10.71 -14.26
CA MET A 1 -17.24 10.88 -13.08
C MET A 1 -15.98 10.03 -13.19
N ASN A 2 -14.85 10.62 -13.06
CA ASN A 2 -13.61 9.88 -13.04
C ASN A 2 -13.49 9.10 -11.72
N GLY A 3 -12.79 8.00 -11.71
CA GLY A 3 -12.49 7.28 -10.47
C GLY A 3 -11.74 8.15 -9.46
N PRO A 4 -11.01 7.55 -8.49
CA PRO A 4 -10.27 8.32 -7.47
C PRO A 4 -9.16 9.21 -8.05
N PHE A 5 -8.81 9.02 -9.33
CA PHE A 5 -7.80 9.82 -10.02
C PHE A 5 -8.36 10.40 -11.31
N SER A 6 -7.89 11.60 -11.66
CA SER A 6 -8.22 12.19 -12.97
C SER A 6 -7.57 11.39 -14.10
N ALA A 7 -8.12 11.49 -15.31
CA ALA A 7 -7.56 10.81 -16.48
C ALA A 7 -6.08 11.21 -16.71
N SER A 8 -5.76 12.49 -16.55
CA SER A 8 -4.39 12.97 -16.69
C SER A 8 -3.40 12.38 -15.71
N GLN A 9 -3.88 12.06 -14.49
CA GLN A 9 -3.05 11.40 -13.47
C GLN A 9 -2.83 9.93 -13.80
N LYS A 10 -3.85 9.24 -14.33
CA LYS A 10 -3.76 7.83 -14.71
C LYS A 10 -2.82 7.59 -15.89
N GLU A 11 -2.72 8.55 -16.77
CA GLU A 11 -1.86 8.45 -17.96
C GLU A 11 -0.38 8.76 -17.67
N ARG A 12 -0.09 9.32 -16.48
CA ARG A 12 1.29 9.63 -16.12
C ARG A 12 2.10 8.36 -15.87
N SER A 13 3.29 8.34 -16.46
CA SER A 13 4.28 7.31 -16.17
C SER A 13 5.18 7.82 -15.04
N TYR A 14 5.29 7.04 -13.95
CA TYR A 14 6.21 7.33 -12.86
C TYR A 14 7.35 6.34 -12.90
N GLN A 15 8.56 6.83 -12.80
CA GLN A 15 9.73 6.02 -12.46
C GLN A 15 10.41 6.67 -11.26
N PHE A 16 10.85 7.92 -11.43
CA PHE A 16 11.36 8.70 -10.32
C PHE A 16 10.46 9.92 -10.12
N LEU A 17 10.10 10.20 -8.88
CA LEU A 17 9.34 11.41 -8.57
C LEU A 17 10.29 12.60 -8.44
N GLU A 18 9.87 13.74 -8.94
CA GLU A 18 10.50 15.02 -8.64
C GLU A 18 10.09 15.52 -7.25
N ILE A 19 10.88 16.40 -6.66
CA ILE A 19 10.55 17.01 -5.36
C ILE A 19 9.18 17.70 -5.47
N GLY A 20 8.29 17.35 -4.55
CA GLY A 20 6.93 17.87 -4.50
C GLY A 20 5.95 17.17 -5.45
N GLN A 21 6.44 16.30 -6.33
CA GLN A 21 5.55 15.54 -7.21
C GLN A 21 4.80 14.47 -6.43
N ILE A 22 3.53 14.29 -6.78
CA ILE A 22 2.66 13.26 -6.20
C ILE A 22 2.46 12.15 -7.22
N GLY A 23 2.81 10.92 -6.84
CA GLY A 23 2.44 9.72 -7.58
C GLY A 23 1.14 9.15 -7.02
N TYR A 24 0.24 8.75 -7.91
CA TYR A 24 -1.08 8.20 -7.56
C TYR A 24 -1.11 6.73 -7.94
N ILE A 25 -1.44 5.88 -6.97
CA ILE A 25 -1.44 4.42 -7.16
C ILE A 25 -2.80 3.87 -6.73
N SER A 26 -3.42 3.06 -7.59
CA SER A 26 -4.57 2.24 -7.23
C SER A 26 -4.05 0.92 -6.70
N VAL A 27 -4.28 0.66 -5.41
CA VAL A 27 -3.84 -0.56 -4.74
C VAL A 27 -5.03 -1.48 -4.58
N PHE A 28 -5.06 -2.56 -5.35
CA PHE A 28 -6.17 -3.53 -5.36
C PHE A 28 -5.98 -4.56 -4.25
N ALA A 29 -7.04 -4.77 -3.48
CA ALA A 29 -7.05 -5.68 -2.34
C ALA A 29 -6.83 -7.15 -2.73
N ASN A 30 -7.18 -7.53 -3.95
CA ASN A 30 -7.10 -8.90 -4.44
C ASN A 30 -5.79 -9.24 -5.18
N ARG A 31 -4.81 -8.36 -5.16
CA ARG A 31 -3.50 -8.59 -5.79
C ARG A 31 -2.41 -8.80 -4.76
N LEU A 32 -1.62 -9.82 -4.96
CA LEU A 32 -0.43 -10.08 -4.12
C LEU A 32 0.58 -8.94 -4.20
N TRP A 33 0.70 -8.33 -5.38
CA TRP A 33 1.61 -7.23 -5.64
C TRP A 33 0.93 -6.19 -6.52
N ASN A 34 0.95 -4.94 -6.08
CA ASN A 34 0.53 -3.80 -6.89
C ASN A 34 1.76 -2.97 -7.20
N ASP A 35 2.14 -2.94 -8.47
CA ASP A 35 3.28 -2.13 -8.93
C ASP A 35 2.90 -0.66 -8.91
N SER A 36 3.66 0.15 -8.19
CA SER A 36 3.40 1.58 -8.10
C SER A 36 3.87 2.38 -9.32
N GLY A 37 4.78 1.82 -10.10
CA GLY A 37 5.48 2.58 -11.14
C GLY A 37 6.49 3.58 -10.60
N ILE A 38 6.76 3.57 -9.28
CA ILE A 38 7.65 4.53 -8.61
C ILE A 38 8.89 3.81 -8.10
N ASP A 39 10.05 4.32 -8.47
CA ASP A 39 11.33 3.89 -7.92
C ASP A 39 11.77 4.90 -6.84
N VAL A 40 12.11 4.40 -5.67
CA VAL A 40 12.64 5.21 -4.57
C VAL A 40 14.16 5.10 -4.50
N ILE A 41 14.79 6.13 -3.96
CA ILE A 41 16.24 6.27 -3.90
C ILE A 41 16.66 6.63 -2.49
N CYS A 42 17.76 6.06 -2.01
CA CYS A 42 18.37 6.46 -0.75
C CYS A 42 18.72 7.96 -0.76
N GLY A 43 18.55 8.61 0.37
CA GLY A 43 18.83 10.05 0.51
C GLY A 43 17.65 10.95 0.16
N GLN A 44 16.60 10.38 -0.41
CA GLN A 44 15.33 11.08 -0.65
C GLN A 44 14.32 10.67 0.41
N SER A 45 13.36 11.53 0.70
CA SER A 45 12.28 11.23 1.64
C SER A 45 10.92 11.33 0.97
N TYR A 46 9.99 10.51 1.47
CA TYR A 46 8.67 10.36 0.87
C TYR A 46 7.58 10.35 1.93
N ASN A 47 6.43 10.94 1.59
CA ASN A 47 5.21 10.82 2.38
C ASN A 47 4.21 9.92 1.65
N PHE A 48 3.54 9.06 2.40
CA PHE A 48 2.44 8.22 1.91
C PHE A 48 1.16 8.67 2.58
N THR A 49 0.10 8.85 1.80
CA THR A 49 -1.22 9.21 2.34
C THR A 49 -2.32 8.44 1.61
N VAL A 50 -3.35 8.08 2.38
CA VAL A 50 -4.58 7.49 1.85
C VAL A 50 -5.74 8.26 2.45
N PRO A 51 -6.65 8.83 1.63
CA PRO A 51 -7.82 9.54 2.16
C PRO A 51 -8.64 8.64 3.09
N ALA A 52 -9.16 9.20 4.19
CA ALA A 52 -9.95 8.46 5.16
C ALA A 52 -11.25 7.88 4.56
N SER A 53 -11.73 8.46 3.48
CA SER A 53 -12.92 7.98 2.77
C SER A 53 -12.68 6.72 1.94
N GLU A 54 -11.41 6.38 1.67
CA GLU A 54 -11.06 5.20 0.88
C GLU A 54 -11.17 3.93 1.71
N THR A 55 -11.84 2.93 1.16
CA THR A 55 -12.03 1.62 1.82
C THR A 55 -11.84 0.49 0.83
N TRP A 56 -11.50 -0.66 1.35
CA TRP A 56 -11.46 -1.93 0.65
C TRP A 56 -12.11 -3.02 1.49
N ILE A 57 -12.23 -4.22 0.96
CA ILE A 57 -13.06 -5.27 1.57
C ILE A 57 -12.25 -6.55 1.76
N ASP A 58 -12.09 -6.95 3.02
CA ASP A 58 -11.46 -8.19 3.43
C ASP A 58 -12.52 -9.26 3.61
N SER A 59 -12.74 -10.09 2.59
CA SER A 59 -13.71 -11.21 2.65
C SER A 59 -15.08 -10.79 3.20
N GLY A 60 -15.56 -9.60 2.79
CA GLY A 60 -16.84 -9.06 3.24
C GLY A 60 -16.73 -8.02 4.36
N LYS A 61 -15.57 -7.87 4.99
CA LYS A 61 -15.35 -6.84 6.02
C LYS A 61 -14.76 -5.57 5.39
N ILE A 62 -15.48 -4.47 5.53
CA ILE A 62 -15.04 -3.15 5.03
C ILE A 62 -14.07 -2.54 6.02
N CYS A 63 -12.95 -2.04 5.52
CA CYS A 63 -11.97 -1.31 6.34
C CYS A 63 -11.19 -0.31 5.48
N GLY A 64 -10.52 0.64 6.14
CA GLY A 64 -9.61 1.58 5.51
C GLY A 64 -8.18 1.07 5.47
N ALA A 65 -7.25 1.97 5.15
CA ALA A 65 -5.83 1.65 5.02
C ALA A 65 -5.16 1.19 6.33
N ASN A 66 -5.74 1.51 7.48
CA ASN A 66 -5.21 1.07 8.77
C ASN A 66 -5.60 -0.36 9.13
N GLY A 67 -6.40 -1.01 8.30
CA GLY A 67 -6.80 -2.39 8.52
C GLY A 67 -7.72 -2.59 9.72
N HIS A 68 -7.70 -3.79 10.29
CA HIS A 68 -8.53 -4.13 11.44
C HIS A 68 -7.85 -5.18 12.34
N GLY A 69 -8.31 -5.26 13.59
CA GLY A 69 -7.79 -6.25 14.52
C GLY A 69 -8.36 -7.65 14.29
N SER A 70 -7.77 -8.63 14.95
CA SER A 70 -8.22 -10.01 14.90
C SER A 70 -9.41 -10.24 15.84
N ASN A 71 -10.29 -11.14 15.44
CA ASN A 71 -11.26 -11.77 16.33
C ASN A 71 -10.75 -13.18 16.74
N ARG A 72 -11.49 -13.88 17.60
CA ARG A 72 -11.08 -15.20 18.08
C ARG A 72 -10.79 -16.21 16.96
N PRO A 73 -11.66 -16.38 15.94
CA PRO A 73 -11.38 -17.34 14.87
C PRO A 73 -10.14 -17.02 14.05
N MET A 74 -9.74 -15.75 13.99
CA MET A 74 -8.61 -15.29 13.17
C MET A 74 -7.27 -15.38 13.92
N ARG A 75 -7.28 -15.41 15.25
CA ARG A 75 -6.04 -15.39 16.05
C ARG A 75 -5.03 -16.46 15.69
N PRO A 76 -5.42 -17.73 15.46
CA PRO A 76 -4.46 -18.76 15.09
C PRO A 76 -3.72 -18.48 13.78
N TRP A 77 -4.30 -17.63 12.92
CA TRP A 77 -3.76 -17.32 11.61
C TRP A 77 -2.89 -16.05 11.55
N GLU A 78 -2.80 -15.30 12.66
CA GLU A 78 -2.08 -14.03 12.69
C GLU A 78 -0.62 -14.16 12.27
N ALA A 79 0.06 -15.22 12.67
CA ALA A 79 1.45 -15.47 12.36
C ALA A 79 1.69 -15.74 10.87
N PHE A 80 0.65 -16.09 10.12
CA PHE A 80 0.74 -16.42 8.70
C PHE A 80 0.40 -15.24 7.78
N ARG A 81 0.03 -14.09 8.34
CA ARG A 81 -0.08 -12.86 7.55
C ARG A 81 1.27 -12.55 6.93
N ARG A 82 1.27 -11.94 5.77
CA ARG A 82 2.52 -11.58 5.08
C ARG A 82 3.40 -10.67 5.94
N VAL A 83 2.79 -9.79 6.74
CA VAL A 83 3.46 -8.96 7.75
C VAL A 83 2.80 -9.24 9.11
N PRO A 84 3.29 -10.23 9.87
CA PRO A 84 2.62 -10.67 11.10
C PRO A 84 2.48 -9.58 12.17
N GLU A 85 3.41 -8.63 12.22
CA GLU A 85 3.41 -7.52 13.18
C GLU A 85 2.43 -6.40 12.84
N ALA A 86 1.89 -6.38 11.62
CA ALA A 86 0.89 -5.41 11.20
C ALA A 86 -0.52 -5.98 11.34
N LYS A 87 -1.53 -5.10 11.30
CA LYS A 87 -2.93 -5.51 11.39
C LYS A 87 -3.40 -6.19 10.11
N TRP A 88 -4.50 -6.95 10.22
CA TRP A 88 -5.20 -7.47 9.06
C TRP A 88 -5.57 -6.33 8.12
N PHE A 89 -5.31 -6.50 6.84
CA PHE A 89 -5.65 -5.53 5.78
C PHE A 89 -5.04 -4.15 5.92
N GLN A 90 -4.04 -4.01 6.77
CA GLN A 90 -3.28 -2.77 6.82
C GLN A 90 -2.47 -2.61 5.52
N LEU A 91 -2.44 -1.40 4.97
CA LEU A 91 -1.68 -1.12 3.75
C LEU A 91 -0.19 -1.28 4.01
N ILE A 92 0.44 -2.12 3.21
CA ILE A 92 1.87 -2.41 3.28
C ILE A 92 2.53 -1.96 1.97
N ALA A 93 3.71 -1.37 2.09
CA ALA A 93 4.60 -1.13 0.96
C ALA A 93 5.83 -2.01 1.07
N THR A 94 6.43 -2.34 -0.07
CA THR A 94 7.73 -3.00 -0.12
C THR A 94 8.62 -2.32 -1.15
N ILE A 95 9.92 -2.44 -0.97
CA ILE A 95 10.90 -2.07 -2.00
C ILE A 95 11.33 -3.37 -2.67
N GLY A 96 10.91 -3.55 -3.92
CA GLY A 96 11.00 -4.83 -4.61
C GLY A 96 9.99 -5.85 -4.09
N ARG A 97 9.93 -7.00 -4.73
CA ARG A 97 9.06 -8.12 -4.34
C ARG A 97 9.76 -9.04 -3.34
N SER A 98 10.32 -8.48 -2.30
CA SER A 98 11.04 -9.25 -1.29
C SER A 98 10.58 -8.91 0.12
N ALA A 99 10.89 -9.81 1.06
CA ALA A 99 10.59 -9.60 2.47
C ALA A 99 11.55 -8.62 3.17
N LYS A 100 12.57 -8.13 2.49
CA LYS A 100 13.64 -7.34 3.11
C LYS A 100 13.23 -5.93 3.52
N ALA A 101 12.31 -5.32 2.80
CA ALA A 101 11.83 -3.98 3.12
C ALA A 101 10.31 -3.97 3.08
N ARG A 102 9.72 -4.39 4.18
CA ARG A 102 8.29 -4.30 4.42
C ARG A 102 8.02 -3.07 5.27
N ILE A 103 7.18 -2.20 4.76
CA ILE A 103 6.91 -0.90 5.36
C ILE A 103 5.43 -0.86 5.69
N VAL A 104 5.10 -0.70 6.97
CA VAL A 104 3.72 -0.53 7.40
C VAL A 104 3.31 0.91 7.11
N VAL A 105 2.46 1.09 6.14
CA VAL A 105 2.03 2.42 5.70
C VAL A 105 0.77 2.87 6.44
N GLY A 106 -0.27 2.04 6.42
CA GLY A 106 -1.58 2.45 6.96
C GLY A 106 -2.15 3.62 6.17
N SER A 107 -2.86 4.51 6.86
CA SER A 107 -3.46 5.70 6.23
C SER A 107 -2.46 6.83 5.99
N SER A 108 -1.33 6.81 6.68
CA SER A 108 -0.31 7.87 6.57
C SER A 108 1.04 7.38 7.11
N LEU A 109 2.08 7.69 6.36
CA LEU A 109 3.46 7.53 6.80
C LEU A 109 4.24 8.71 6.26
N THR A 110 4.90 9.46 7.13
CA THR A 110 5.64 10.66 6.75
C THR A 110 7.15 10.47 6.93
N ASP A 111 7.91 11.22 6.15
CA ASP A 111 9.38 11.26 6.23
C ASP A 111 10.03 9.87 6.09
N PHE A 112 9.45 9.03 5.23
CA PHE A 112 10.03 7.72 4.95
C PHE A 112 11.36 7.88 4.21
N LEU A 113 12.41 7.29 4.77
CA LEU A 113 13.74 7.24 4.16
C LEU A 113 14.02 5.80 3.70
N PRO A 114 14.07 5.54 2.39
CA PRO A 114 14.34 4.19 1.90
C PRO A 114 15.71 3.69 2.38
N PRO A 115 15.79 2.47 2.92
CA PRO A 115 17.08 1.89 3.32
C PRO A 115 17.93 1.44 2.13
N PHE A 116 17.30 1.24 0.97
CA PHE A 116 17.96 0.93 -0.30
C PHE A 116 17.06 1.37 -1.45
N PRO A 117 17.59 1.54 -2.67
CA PRO A 117 16.77 1.93 -3.82
C PRO A 117 15.98 0.76 -4.37
N GLY A 118 14.89 1.06 -5.08
CA GLY A 118 14.12 0.07 -5.82
C GLY A 118 12.68 0.46 -6.06
N ARG A 119 11.95 -0.42 -6.73
CA ARG A 119 10.56 -0.22 -7.09
C ARG A 119 9.65 -0.45 -5.89
N LEU A 120 8.73 0.50 -5.66
CA LEU A 120 7.69 0.35 -4.64
C LEU A 120 6.57 -0.55 -5.15
N TYR A 121 6.18 -1.52 -4.31
CA TYR A 121 4.98 -2.32 -4.46
C TYR A 121 4.11 -2.17 -3.22
N PHE A 122 2.80 -2.36 -3.40
CA PHE A 122 1.84 -2.25 -2.31
C PHE A 122 0.96 -3.50 -2.26
N PHE A 123 0.46 -3.81 -1.06
CA PHE A 123 -0.54 -4.86 -0.90
C PHE A 123 -1.32 -4.69 0.41
N ALA A 124 -2.49 -5.33 0.48
CA ALA A 124 -3.23 -5.50 1.73
C ALA A 124 -2.58 -6.61 2.55
N ASN A 125 -2.40 -6.40 3.84
CA ASN A 125 -1.80 -7.41 4.72
C ASN A 125 -2.80 -8.55 4.98
N ASP A 126 -2.57 -9.68 4.35
CA ASP A 126 -3.46 -10.85 4.41
C ASP A 126 -2.65 -12.14 4.33
N LEU A 127 -3.34 -13.26 4.45
CA LEU A 127 -2.77 -14.58 4.19
C LEU A 127 -2.47 -14.69 2.68
N PRO A 128 -1.30 -15.21 2.28
CA PRO A 128 -0.92 -15.26 0.88
C PRO A 128 -1.89 -16.00 -0.04
N TRP A 129 -2.67 -16.93 0.51
CA TRP A 129 -3.62 -17.76 -0.25
C TRP A 129 -5.06 -17.25 -0.23
N MET A 130 -5.33 -16.07 0.39
CA MET A 130 -6.69 -15.58 0.60
C MET A 130 -7.06 -14.36 -0.26
N TYR A 131 -6.18 -13.87 -1.11
CA TYR A 131 -6.39 -12.64 -1.87
C TYR A 131 -7.60 -12.69 -2.81
N TRP A 132 -7.96 -13.85 -3.31
CA TRP A 132 -9.09 -14.03 -4.22
C TRP A 132 -10.45 -13.64 -3.62
N LYS A 133 -10.57 -13.60 -2.30
CA LYS A 133 -11.79 -13.20 -1.58
C LYS A 133 -11.90 -11.70 -1.37
N ASN A 134 -10.85 -10.96 -1.66
CA ASN A 134 -10.76 -9.54 -1.36
C ASN A 134 -11.31 -8.71 -2.51
N LYS A 135 -11.86 -7.53 -2.19
CA LYS A 135 -12.46 -6.63 -3.17
C LYS A 135 -12.11 -5.18 -2.88
N GLY A 136 -12.21 -4.36 -3.92
CA GLY A 136 -11.99 -2.93 -3.82
C GLY A 136 -10.53 -2.53 -3.95
N MET A 137 -10.30 -1.24 -3.81
CA MET A 137 -8.98 -0.64 -3.96
C MET A 137 -8.86 0.59 -3.08
N LEU A 138 -7.62 0.94 -2.74
CA LEU A 138 -7.29 2.22 -2.11
C LEU A 138 -6.57 3.11 -3.12
N ALA A 139 -6.92 4.39 -3.11
CA ALA A 139 -6.17 5.42 -3.81
C ALA A 139 -5.03 5.91 -2.90
N VAL A 140 -3.82 5.52 -3.23
CA VAL A 140 -2.63 5.85 -2.43
C VAL A 140 -1.86 6.98 -3.12
N ARG A 141 -1.40 7.94 -2.34
CA ARG A 141 -0.57 9.04 -2.80
C ARG A 141 0.83 8.92 -2.20
N VAL A 142 1.83 9.02 -3.06
CA VAL A 142 3.24 9.05 -2.67
C VAL A 142 3.81 10.38 -3.11
N THR A 143 4.31 11.17 -2.16
CA THR A 143 4.91 12.48 -2.46
C THR A 143 6.38 12.44 -2.11
N ARG A 144 7.24 12.85 -3.05
CA ARG A 144 8.65 13.05 -2.74
C ARG A 144 8.82 14.40 -2.07
N ILE A 145 9.42 14.40 -0.86
CA ILE A 145 9.62 15.61 -0.06
C ILE A 145 11.02 16.20 -0.27
N GLN A 146 12.03 15.36 -0.33
CA GLN A 146 13.43 15.76 -0.56
C GLN A 146 14.11 14.85 -1.57
#